data_6e04c422326a4b021e7b40c1aeb796a5
#
_entry.id   6e04c422326a4b021e7b40c1aeb796a5
#
_cell.length_a   1.000
_cell.length_b   1.000
_cell.length_c   1.000
_cell.angle_alpha   90.00
_cell.angle_beta   90.00
_cell.angle_gamma   90.00
#
_symmetry.space_group_name_H-M   'P 1'
#
loop_
_entity.id
_entity.type
_entity.pdbx_description
1 polymer ?
#
loop_
_entity_poly.entity_id
_entity_poly.type
_entity_poly.pdbx_seq_one_letter_code
_entity_poly.pdbx_strand_id
1 'polypeptide(L)'
;TEQITEKQVTLDVDGEEGIYLKKCPVELLQLFTAKRDIYRIKEEIKIPGTKENIGTLLWTEVSSRKMDTRLVQDAMLINGELQIFVLYESQEGKTDWVEQTVPYEGRIECAGAEEGMYHHVYDRLDDISVEVRMDEDGEMRILGIEGTLLLRMNFYEEQEMELLEDIYSLQEQCIPETVSYTHLTLPTTSR
;
A
#
# COMPACT_ATOMS: atom_id res chain seq x y z
N THR A 1 -10.62 7.89 -8.40
CA THR A 1 -10.79 6.57 -9.05
C THR A 1 -9.78 6.53 -10.19
N GLU A 2 -8.63 5.91 -9.96
CA GLU A 2 -7.66 5.66 -11.03
C GLU A 2 -8.24 4.57 -11.93
N GLN A 3 -8.38 4.90 -13.19
CA GLN A 3 -8.83 3.97 -14.21
C GLN A 3 -7.59 3.36 -14.85
N ILE A 4 -7.24 2.13 -14.45
CA ILE A 4 -6.17 1.38 -15.10
C ILE A 4 -6.70 0.93 -16.45
N THR A 5 -6.13 1.46 -17.53
CA THR A 5 -6.46 1.05 -18.89
C THR A 5 -5.34 0.13 -19.37
N GLU A 6 -5.66 -1.14 -19.57
CA GLU A 6 -4.76 -2.07 -20.27
C GLU A 6 -4.75 -1.73 -21.76
N LYS A 7 -3.57 -1.49 -22.29
CA LYS A 7 -3.37 -1.22 -23.71
C LYS A 7 -2.42 -2.27 -24.28
N GLN A 8 -2.89 -3.02 -25.26
CA GLN A 8 -2.02 -3.91 -26.02
C GLN A 8 -1.12 -3.07 -26.93
N VAL A 9 0.16 -3.29 -26.88
CA VAL A 9 1.15 -2.62 -27.73
C VAL A 9 1.96 -3.66 -28.47
N THR A 10 2.26 -3.38 -29.72
CA THR A 10 3.09 -4.26 -30.56
C THR A 10 4.56 -3.87 -30.36
N LEU A 11 5.38 -4.82 -29.99
CA LEU A 11 6.80 -4.62 -29.73
C LEU A 11 7.65 -4.94 -30.95
N ASP A 12 7.27 -5.97 -31.69
CA ASP A 12 8.00 -6.45 -32.85
C ASP A 12 7.07 -7.16 -33.84
N VAL A 13 7.56 -7.42 -35.04
CA VAL A 13 6.86 -8.13 -36.11
C VAL A 13 7.79 -9.12 -36.74
N ASP A 14 7.33 -10.36 -36.86
CA ASP A 14 7.98 -11.38 -37.70
C ASP A 14 7.59 -11.13 -39.14
N GLY A 15 8.56 -10.87 -39.98
CA GLY A 15 8.33 -10.58 -41.39
C GLY A 15 9.44 -11.07 -42.29
N GLU A 16 9.16 -11.16 -43.61
CA GLU A 16 10.10 -11.52 -44.65
C GLU A 16 11.14 -10.41 -44.91
N GLU A 17 12.21 -10.72 -45.62
CA GLU A 17 13.23 -9.75 -46.02
C GLU A 17 12.59 -8.57 -46.81
N GLY A 18 12.98 -7.32 -46.44
CA GLY A 18 12.51 -6.11 -47.12
C GLY A 18 11.42 -5.36 -46.37
N ILE A 19 11.10 -5.73 -45.13
CA ILE A 19 10.24 -4.98 -44.24
C ILE A 19 11.10 -4.06 -43.36
N TYR A 20 10.69 -2.81 -43.26
CA TYR A 20 11.32 -1.81 -42.41
C TYR A 20 10.38 -1.46 -41.26
N LEU A 21 10.94 -1.40 -40.07
CA LEU A 21 10.22 -1.11 -38.83
C LEU A 21 10.60 0.29 -38.36
N LYS A 22 9.62 1.12 -38.08
CA LYS A 22 9.81 2.39 -37.40
C LYS A 22 9.44 2.19 -35.93
N LYS A 23 10.44 2.31 -35.04
CA LYS A 23 10.27 2.19 -33.60
C LYS A 23 10.37 3.56 -32.94
N CYS A 24 9.64 3.75 -31.85
CA CYS A 24 9.62 4.94 -31.03
C CYS A 24 10.00 4.58 -29.59
N PRO A 25 10.99 5.24 -28.98
CA PRO A 25 11.30 5.02 -27.58
C PRO A 25 10.19 5.61 -26.69
N VAL A 26 9.77 4.85 -25.71
CA VAL A 26 8.75 5.24 -24.71
C VAL A 26 9.26 4.89 -23.32
N GLU A 27 9.16 5.84 -22.43
CA GLU A 27 9.42 5.62 -21.00
C GLU A 27 8.17 5.01 -20.34
N LEU A 28 8.34 3.88 -19.69
CA LEU A 28 7.28 3.14 -19.02
C LEU A 28 7.65 2.87 -17.57
N LEU A 29 6.64 2.83 -16.70
CA LEU A 29 6.78 2.30 -15.35
C LEU A 29 6.49 0.80 -15.35
N GLN A 30 7.50 -0.01 -15.11
CA GLN A 30 7.36 -1.46 -14.98
C GLN A 30 7.26 -1.85 -13.51
N LEU A 31 6.35 -2.77 -13.19
CA LEU A 31 6.28 -3.35 -11.85
C LEU A 31 7.55 -4.16 -11.58
N PHE A 32 8.44 -3.64 -10.73
CA PHE A 32 9.65 -4.32 -10.30
C PHE A 32 9.32 -5.46 -9.33
N THR A 33 8.56 -5.17 -8.28
CA THR A 33 8.14 -6.16 -7.30
C THR A 33 6.89 -5.74 -6.55
N ALA A 34 6.17 -6.73 -6.05
CA ALA A 34 5.04 -6.52 -5.15
C ALA A 34 5.27 -7.30 -3.86
N LYS A 35 5.08 -6.64 -2.72
CA LYS A 35 5.24 -7.23 -1.39
C LYS A 35 3.97 -7.06 -0.57
N ARG A 36 3.70 -8.05 0.28
CA ARG A 36 2.71 -7.95 1.35
C ARG A 36 3.42 -8.11 2.67
N ASP A 37 3.07 -7.25 3.61
CA ASP A 37 3.62 -7.30 4.97
C ASP A 37 2.59 -6.84 5.98
N ILE A 38 2.90 -6.97 7.24
CA ILE A 38 2.06 -6.55 8.35
C ILE A 38 2.88 -5.68 9.31
N TYR A 39 2.25 -4.61 9.80
CA TYR A 39 2.78 -3.82 10.90
C TYR A 39 1.84 -3.94 12.09
N ARG A 40 2.38 -4.39 13.23
CA ARG A 40 1.61 -4.53 14.47
C ARG A 40 1.61 -3.23 15.23
N ILE A 41 0.42 -2.75 15.51
CA ILE A 41 0.17 -1.55 16.31
C ILE A 41 -0.12 -1.99 17.74
N LYS A 42 0.55 -1.34 18.69
CA LYS A 42 0.32 -1.52 20.11
C LYS A 42 0.53 -0.19 20.81
N GLU A 43 -0.57 0.42 21.21
CA GLU A 43 -0.60 1.74 21.80
C GLU A 43 -1.38 1.73 23.11
N GLU A 44 -1.01 2.63 24.01
CA GLU A 44 -1.73 2.86 25.24
C GLU A 44 -2.08 4.35 25.36
N ILE A 45 -3.33 4.64 25.68
CA ILE A 45 -3.78 6.00 25.92
C ILE A 45 -4.40 6.08 27.32
N LYS A 46 -4.07 7.13 28.06
CA LYS A 46 -4.68 7.44 29.35
C LYS A 46 -5.81 8.46 29.13
N ILE A 47 -7.00 8.16 29.64
CA ILE A 47 -8.10 9.10 29.59
C ILE A 47 -7.81 10.33 30.46
N PRO A 48 -8.26 11.54 30.06
CA PRO A 48 -8.02 12.78 30.83
C PRO A 48 -8.51 12.66 32.28
N GLY A 49 -7.78 13.27 33.22
CA GLY A 49 -8.11 13.23 34.63
C GLY A 49 -9.46 13.91 34.98
N THR A 50 -10.03 14.67 34.06
CA THR A 50 -11.37 15.28 34.19
C THR A 50 -12.51 14.31 33.91
N LYS A 51 -12.21 13.14 33.38
CA LYS A 51 -13.17 12.09 33.04
C LYS A 51 -13.24 11.05 34.17
N GLU A 52 -14.43 10.43 34.33
CA GLU A 52 -14.63 9.36 35.32
C GLU A 52 -13.99 8.04 34.81
N ASN A 53 -13.72 7.13 35.77
CA ASN A 53 -13.15 5.82 35.47
C ASN A 53 -14.08 5.01 34.56
N ILE A 54 -13.47 4.27 33.64
CA ILE A 54 -14.21 3.43 32.69
C ILE A 54 -14.80 2.22 33.43
N GLY A 55 -16.10 2.02 33.30
CA GLY A 55 -16.79 0.84 33.76
C GLY A 55 -16.93 -0.18 32.63
N THR A 56 -17.63 0.17 31.58
CA THR A 56 -17.90 -0.71 30.44
C THR A 56 -17.72 0.02 29.12
N LEU A 57 -17.02 -0.57 28.17
CA LEU A 57 -16.95 -0.05 26.80
C LEU A 57 -18.27 -0.32 26.08
N LEU A 58 -18.90 0.72 25.53
CA LEU A 58 -20.14 0.64 24.78
C LEU A 58 -19.90 0.59 23.27
N TRP A 59 -18.93 1.39 22.80
CA TRP A 59 -18.55 1.46 21.41
C TRP A 59 -17.09 1.86 21.26
N THR A 60 -16.42 1.25 20.32
CA THR A 60 -15.03 1.58 19.98
C THR A 60 -14.87 1.68 18.49
N GLU A 61 -14.19 2.72 18.03
CA GLU A 61 -13.81 2.90 16.64
C GLU A 61 -12.35 3.32 16.56
N VAL A 62 -11.56 2.59 15.79
CA VAL A 62 -10.15 2.91 15.53
C VAL A 62 -9.94 2.93 14.03
N SER A 63 -9.37 4.00 13.51
CA SER A 63 -9.07 4.14 12.09
C SER A 63 -7.65 4.68 11.88
N SER A 64 -6.97 4.16 10.86
CA SER A 64 -5.70 4.71 10.39
C SER A 64 -5.96 5.88 9.46
N ARG A 65 -5.24 6.98 9.66
CA ARG A 65 -5.34 8.19 8.84
C ARG A 65 -3.96 8.75 8.52
N LYS A 66 -3.90 9.55 7.46
CA LYS A 66 -2.69 10.27 7.03
C LYS A 66 -1.46 9.38 6.92
N MET A 67 -1.66 8.14 6.43
CA MET A 67 -0.52 7.28 6.20
C MET A 67 0.36 7.89 5.11
N ASP A 68 1.62 8.11 5.44
CA ASP A 68 2.69 8.53 4.55
C ASP A 68 3.78 7.47 4.49
N THR A 69 4.41 7.33 3.33
CA THR A 69 5.41 6.29 3.09
C THR A 69 6.63 6.88 2.40
N ARG A 70 7.80 6.48 2.86
CA ARG A 70 9.07 6.88 2.26
C ARG A 70 9.97 5.67 2.05
N LEU A 71 10.46 5.50 0.82
CA LEU A 71 11.50 4.51 0.52
C LEU A 71 12.86 5.01 0.99
N VAL A 72 13.60 4.08 1.59
CA VAL A 72 15.03 4.19 1.88
C VAL A 72 15.68 2.90 1.38
N GLN A 73 17.01 2.84 1.40
CA GLN A 73 17.74 1.65 0.98
C GLN A 73 17.20 0.39 1.69
N ASP A 74 16.71 -0.58 0.92
CA ASP A 74 16.19 -1.89 1.37
C ASP A 74 15.04 -1.83 2.39
N ALA A 75 14.37 -0.66 2.54
CA ALA A 75 13.25 -0.54 3.45
C ALA A 75 12.27 0.57 3.08
N MET A 76 11.06 0.44 3.60
CA MET A 76 10.03 1.47 3.59
C MET A 76 9.77 1.96 5.00
N LEU A 77 9.84 3.26 5.21
CA LEU A 77 9.36 3.92 6.42
C LEU A 77 7.88 4.24 6.23
N ILE A 78 7.10 3.93 7.24
CA ILE A 78 5.68 4.24 7.29
C ILE A 78 5.40 5.12 8.50
N ASN A 79 4.61 6.15 8.34
CA ASN A 79 4.08 6.99 9.41
C ASN A 79 2.60 7.22 9.20
N GLY A 80 1.88 7.41 10.27
CA GLY A 80 0.46 7.72 10.21
C GLY A 80 -0.09 8.08 11.56
N GLU A 81 -1.39 8.26 11.61
CA GLU A 81 -2.13 8.59 12.81
C GLU A 81 -3.26 7.57 13.03
N LEU A 82 -3.37 7.06 14.24
CA LEU A 82 -4.56 6.33 14.68
C LEU A 82 -5.54 7.32 15.28
N GLN A 83 -6.72 7.43 14.72
CA GLN A 83 -7.84 8.10 15.35
C GLN A 83 -8.64 7.06 16.13
N ILE A 84 -8.76 7.31 17.43
CA ILE A 84 -9.38 6.40 18.39
C ILE A 84 -10.57 7.12 19.00
N PHE A 85 -11.75 6.54 18.84
CA PHE A 85 -12.97 6.99 19.49
C PHE A 85 -13.51 5.87 20.38
N VAL A 86 -13.82 6.21 21.65
CA VAL A 86 -14.35 5.26 22.62
C VAL A 86 -15.52 5.90 23.35
N LEU A 87 -16.68 5.27 23.26
CA LEU A 87 -17.87 5.56 24.05
C LEU A 87 -17.93 4.54 25.19
N TYR A 88 -18.10 4.99 26.43
CA TYR A 88 -18.12 4.12 27.59
C TYR A 88 -19.16 4.56 28.64
N GLU A 89 -19.53 3.62 29.47
CA GLU A 89 -20.23 3.88 30.72
C GLU A 89 -19.22 3.90 31.87
N SER A 90 -19.25 4.94 32.69
CA SER A 90 -18.41 5.05 33.87
C SER A 90 -18.85 4.09 34.97
N GLN A 91 -18.01 3.88 35.97
CA GLN A 91 -18.36 3.07 37.15
C GLN A 91 -19.55 3.61 37.93
N GLU A 92 -19.88 4.90 37.77
CA GLU A 92 -21.04 5.56 38.35
C GLU A 92 -22.31 5.48 37.47
N GLY A 93 -22.26 4.77 36.33
CA GLY A 93 -23.39 4.60 35.39
C GLY A 93 -23.64 5.78 34.47
N LYS A 94 -22.68 6.70 34.32
CA LYS A 94 -22.80 7.84 33.38
C LYS A 94 -22.12 7.49 32.06
N THR A 95 -22.75 7.87 30.96
CA THR A 95 -22.17 7.71 29.61
C THR A 95 -21.24 8.88 29.30
N ASP A 96 -20.04 8.60 28.87
CA ASP A 96 -19.04 9.58 28.44
C ASP A 96 -18.23 9.00 27.25
N TRP A 97 -17.39 9.83 26.62
CA TRP A 97 -16.60 9.45 25.47
C TRP A 97 -15.21 10.07 25.50
N VAL A 98 -14.29 9.44 24.80
CA VAL A 98 -12.93 9.92 24.55
C VAL A 98 -12.62 9.82 23.06
N GLU A 99 -12.02 10.87 22.53
CA GLU A 99 -11.44 10.87 21.18
C GLU A 99 -9.99 11.32 21.30
N GLN A 100 -9.09 10.55 20.69
CA GLN A 100 -7.67 10.85 20.71
C GLN A 100 -7.01 10.40 19.40
N THR A 101 -6.00 11.16 18.98
CA THR A 101 -5.14 10.82 17.84
C THR A 101 -3.77 10.47 18.36
N VAL A 102 -3.24 9.30 17.95
CA VAL A 102 -1.92 8.79 18.33
C VAL A 102 -1.11 8.58 17.05
N PRO A 103 0.09 9.18 16.93
CA PRO A 103 0.97 8.91 15.81
C PRO A 103 1.57 7.51 15.93
N TYR A 104 1.77 6.86 14.79
CA TYR A 104 2.56 5.63 14.70
C TYR A 104 3.62 5.76 13.63
N GLU A 105 4.72 5.06 13.82
CA GLU A 105 5.81 4.97 12.85
C GLU A 105 6.37 3.55 12.81
N GLY A 106 6.81 3.12 11.65
CA GLY A 106 7.34 1.78 11.46
C GLY A 106 8.33 1.70 10.31
N ARG A 107 9.06 0.60 10.30
CA ARG A 107 10.01 0.26 9.24
C ARG A 107 9.69 -1.13 8.72
N ILE A 108 9.49 -1.25 7.41
CA ILE A 108 9.23 -2.50 6.70
C ILE A 108 10.44 -2.80 5.83
N GLU A 109 11.03 -3.97 5.99
CA GLU A 109 12.14 -4.40 5.14
C GLU A 109 11.65 -4.69 3.72
N CYS A 110 12.28 -4.10 2.72
CA CYS A 110 11.93 -4.24 1.30
C CYS A 110 13.22 -4.45 0.51
N ALA A 111 13.73 -5.69 0.49
CA ALA A 111 14.97 -6.01 -0.20
C ALA A 111 14.92 -5.61 -1.68
N GLY A 112 15.95 -4.90 -2.14
CA GLY A 112 16.07 -4.40 -3.50
C GLY A 112 15.27 -3.12 -3.79
N ALA A 113 14.58 -2.55 -2.81
CA ALA A 113 13.96 -1.24 -2.95
C ALA A 113 15.01 -0.14 -2.79
N GLU A 114 15.02 0.82 -3.71
CA GLU A 114 15.97 1.94 -3.72
C GLU A 114 15.25 3.27 -3.51
N GLU A 115 15.96 4.22 -2.92
CA GLU A 115 15.46 5.58 -2.76
C GLU A 115 15.23 6.20 -4.15
N GLY A 116 14.01 6.67 -4.42
CA GLY A 116 13.62 7.25 -5.70
C GLY A 116 12.78 6.34 -6.60
N MET A 117 12.64 5.05 -6.30
CA MET A 117 11.68 4.20 -7.00
C MET A 117 10.25 4.69 -6.76
N TYR A 118 9.42 4.63 -7.79
CA TYR A 118 7.99 4.84 -7.63
C TYR A 118 7.39 3.70 -6.84
N HIS A 119 6.53 4.04 -5.89
CA HIS A 119 5.84 3.02 -5.10
C HIS A 119 4.40 3.41 -4.82
N HIS A 120 3.57 2.39 -4.66
CA HIS A 120 2.20 2.54 -4.22
C HIS A 120 1.90 1.57 -3.08
N VAL A 121 1.30 2.09 -2.01
CA VAL A 121 0.98 1.32 -0.82
C VAL A 121 -0.51 1.36 -0.57
N TYR A 122 -1.09 0.17 -0.44
CA TYR A 122 -2.45 -0.01 0.05
C TYR A 122 -2.35 -0.48 1.49
N ASP A 123 -3.06 0.19 2.37
CA ASP A 123 -3.15 -0.17 3.77
C ASP A 123 -4.58 -0.54 4.16
N ARG A 124 -4.69 -1.42 5.14
CA ARG A 124 -5.95 -1.75 5.80
C ARG A 124 -5.66 -2.11 7.25
N LEU A 125 -6.37 -1.46 8.16
CA LEU A 125 -6.33 -1.79 9.57
C LEU A 125 -7.28 -2.97 9.84
N ASP A 126 -6.79 -4.00 10.54
CA ASP A 126 -7.49 -5.26 10.82
C ASP A 126 -7.18 -5.75 12.24
N ASP A 127 -7.97 -6.70 12.74
CA ASP A 127 -7.81 -7.34 14.06
C ASP A 127 -7.65 -6.33 15.23
N ILE A 128 -8.50 -5.30 15.23
CA ILE A 128 -8.44 -4.27 16.25
C ILE A 128 -9.10 -4.75 17.53
N SER A 129 -8.39 -4.59 18.65
CA SER A 129 -8.92 -4.74 19.99
C SER A 129 -8.65 -3.50 20.82
N VAL A 130 -9.60 -3.15 21.67
CA VAL A 130 -9.48 -2.09 22.66
C VAL A 130 -9.84 -2.67 24.02
N GLU A 131 -8.90 -2.59 24.96
CA GLU A 131 -9.05 -3.13 26.30
C GLU A 131 -8.88 -2.04 27.34
N VAL A 132 -9.66 -2.11 28.40
CA VAL A 132 -9.51 -1.23 29.57
C VAL A 132 -8.52 -1.83 30.53
N ARG A 133 -7.54 -1.04 30.95
CA ARG A 133 -6.50 -1.44 31.90
C ARG A 133 -6.45 -0.47 33.09
N MET A 134 -5.95 -0.97 34.22
CA MET A 134 -5.68 -0.15 35.38
C MET A 134 -4.43 0.70 35.17
N ASP A 135 -4.48 1.92 35.67
CA ASP A 135 -3.28 2.76 35.78
C ASP A 135 -2.49 2.43 37.07
N GLU A 136 -1.44 3.21 37.33
CA GLU A 136 -0.57 3.04 38.49
C GLU A 136 -1.30 3.21 39.83
N ASP A 137 -2.40 3.96 39.85
CA ASP A 137 -3.23 4.19 41.03
C ASP A 137 -4.33 3.11 41.20
N GLY A 138 -4.40 2.14 40.27
CA GLY A 138 -5.39 1.07 40.29
C GLY A 138 -6.75 1.48 39.69
N GLU A 139 -6.80 2.64 39.01
CA GLU A 139 -8.01 3.14 38.39
C GLU A 139 -8.12 2.67 36.95
N MET A 140 -9.33 2.35 36.47
CA MET A 140 -9.63 1.90 35.10
C MET A 140 -9.60 3.08 34.13
N ARG A 141 -8.41 3.53 33.78
CA ARG A 141 -8.15 4.76 33.03
C ARG A 141 -7.25 4.63 31.82
N ILE A 142 -6.71 3.45 31.59
CA ILE A 142 -5.87 3.17 30.42
C ILE A 142 -6.66 2.38 29.41
N LEU A 143 -6.59 2.80 28.13
CA LEU A 143 -7.08 2.06 26.98
C LEU A 143 -5.85 1.46 26.27
N GLY A 144 -5.72 0.15 26.29
CA GLY A 144 -4.76 -0.58 25.46
C GLY A 144 -5.37 -0.85 24.10
N ILE A 145 -4.69 -0.42 23.05
CA ILE A 145 -5.13 -0.60 21.65
C ILE A 145 -4.13 -1.52 20.98
N GLU A 146 -4.62 -2.60 20.44
CA GLU A 146 -3.82 -3.52 19.62
C GLU A 146 -4.51 -3.70 18.27
N GLY A 147 -3.71 -3.79 17.20
CA GLY A 147 -4.22 -3.98 15.85
C GLY A 147 -3.13 -4.36 14.87
N THR A 148 -3.54 -4.73 13.67
CA THR A 148 -2.64 -5.11 12.59
C THR A 148 -2.90 -4.24 11.37
N LEU A 149 -1.90 -3.51 10.91
CA LEU A 149 -1.94 -2.80 9.65
C LEU A 149 -1.43 -3.74 8.55
N LEU A 150 -2.34 -4.16 7.68
CA LEU A 150 -2.02 -4.97 6.50
C LEU A 150 -1.54 -4.04 5.40
N LEU A 151 -0.36 -4.33 4.86
CA LEU A 151 0.28 -3.52 3.83
C LEU A 151 0.47 -4.33 2.54
N ARG A 152 0.05 -3.75 1.43
CA ARG A 152 0.35 -4.24 0.09
C ARG A 152 1.11 -3.14 -0.66
N MET A 153 2.35 -3.42 -0.97
CA MET A 153 3.31 -2.48 -1.55
C MET A 153 3.66 -2.92 -2.97
N ASN A 154 3.55 -2.03 -3.92
CA ASN A 154 3.99 -2.22 -5.30
C ASN A 154 5.13 -1.24 -5.57
N PHE A 155 6.24 -1.73 -6.10
CA PHE A 155 7.41 -0.94 -6.46
C PHE A 155 7.58 -0.96 -7.97
N TYR A 156 7.91 0.18 -8.56
CA TYR A 156 8.03 0.34 -10.00
C TYR A 156 9.38 0.96 -10.33
N GLU A 157 9.95 0.53 -11.44
CA GLU A 157 11.13 1.11 -12.05
C GLU A 157 10.79 1.75 -13.39
N GLU A 158 11.52 2.77 -13.75
CA GLU A 158 11.45 3.35 -15.08
C GLU A 158 12.21 2.48 -16.06
N GLN A 159 11.56 2.12 -17.15
CA GLN A 159 12.16 1.36 -18.24
C GLN A 159 11.89 2.07 -19.57
N GLU A 160 12.95 2.27 -20.34
CA GLU A 160 12.84 2.69 -21.72
C GLU A 160 12.58 1.46 -22.61
N MET A 161 11.54 1.51 -23.41
CA MET A 161 11.16 0.45 -24.33
C MET A 161 10.90 1.02 -25.72
N GLU A 162 11.36 0.34 -26.75
CA GLU A 162 11.02 0.69 -28.13
C GLU A 162 9.70 0.04 -28.54
N LEU A 163 8.70 0.88 -28.82
CA LEU A 163 7.43 0.44 -29.36
C LEU A 163 7.42 0.57 -30.89
N LEU A 164 6.79 -0.41 -31.56
CA LEU A 164 6.57 -0.35 -33.00
C LEU A 164 5.53 0.74 -33.31
N GLU A 165 5.96 1.75 -34.05
CA GLU A 165 5.10 2.85 -34.49
C GLU A 165 4.52 2.60 -35.90
N ASP A 166 5.35 2.08 -36.82
CA ASP A 166 4.97 1.89 -38.22
C ASP A 166 5.78 0.75 -38.87
N ILE A 167 5.17 0.15 -39.91
CA ILE A 167 5.75 -0.90 -40.72
C ILE A 167 5.60 -0.53 -42.17
N TYR A 168 6.69 -0.57 -42.94
CA TYR A 168 6.63 -0.31 -44.36
C TYR A 168 7.56 -1.20 -45.18
N SER A 169 7.20 -1.42 -46.45
CA SER A 169 8.07 -2.05 -47.43
C SER A 169 8.19 -1.12 -48.64
N LEU A 170 9.33 -1.12 -49.28
CA LEU A 170 9.57 -0.36 -50.51
C LEU A 170 9.09 -1.10 -51.78
N GLN A 171 8.78 -2.39 -51.64
CA GLN A 171 8.46 -3.25 -52.78
C GLN A 171 7.04 -3.77 -52.77
N GLU A 172 6.42 -3.92 -51.61
CA GLU A 172 5.11 -4.55 -51.44
C GLU A 172 4.21 -3.74 -50.48
N GLN A 173 2.93 -3.94 -50.57
CA GLN A 173 1.96 -3.34 -49.66
C GLN A 173 1.92 -4.22 -48.35
N CYS A 174 2.30 -3.65 -47.23
CA CYS A 174 2.20 -4.32 -45.92
C CYS A 174 0.74 -4.30 -45.44
N ILE A 175 0.21 -5.48 -45.13
CA ILE A 175 -1.10 -5.65 -44.47
C ILE A 175 -0.81 -6.33 -43.12
N PRO A 176 -0.79 -5.57 -42.01
CA PRO A 176 -0.50 -6.16 -40.70
C PRO A 176 -1.70 -6.97 -40.20
N GLU A 177 -1.45 -8.21 -39.78
CA GLU A 177 -2.38 -9.00 -38.99
C GLU A 177 -1.93 -8.98 -37.53
N THR A 178 -2.86 -8.60 -36.64
CA THR A 178 -2.59 -8.58 -35.21
C THR A 178 -2.78 -9.98 -34.63
N VAL A 179 -1.70 -10.58 -34.14
CA VAL A 179 -1.76 -11.86 -33.42
C VAL A 179 -1.61 -11.57 -31.93
N SER A 180 -2.65 -11.86 -31.16
CA SER A 180 -2.60 -11.75 -29.71
C SER A 180 -2.07 -13.04 -29.08
N TYR A 181 -0.93 -12.98 -28.43
CA TYR A 181 -0.42 -14.08 -27.62
C TYR A 181 -0.91 -13.91 -26.18
N THR A 182 -1.67 -14.89 -25.69
CA THR A 182 -2.25 -14.89 -24.34
C THR A 182 -1.27 -15.31 -23.23
N HIS A 183 -0.01 -15.56 -23.53
CA HIS A 183 0.99 -15.97 -22.54
C HIS A 183 2.32 -15.22 -22.71
N LEU A 184 2.49 -14.17 -21.90
CA LEU A 184 3.82 -13.73 -21.49
C LEU A 184 4.21 -14.55 -20.24
N THR A 185 4.82 -15.70 -20.43
CA THR A 185 5.54 -16.36 -19.36
C THR A 185 6.92 -15.72 -19.27
N LEU A 186 7.11 -14.84 -18.30
CA LEU A 186 8.45 -14.40 -17.91
C LEU A 186 9.21 -15.65 -17.42
N PRO A 187 10.43 -15.92 -17.90
CA PRO A 187 11.22 -17.02 -17.40
C PRO A 187 11.58 -16.77 -15.95
N THR A 188 11.00 -17.54 -15.04
CA THR A 188 11.46 -17.64 -13.67
C THR A 188 12.77 -18.40 -13.66
N THR A 189 13.89 -17.71 -13.63
CA THR A 189 15.18 -18.34 -13.31
C THR A 189 15.20 -18.63 -11.81
N SER A 190 14.89 -19.89 -11.48
CA SER A 190 15.23 -20.45 -10.18
C SER A 190 16.74 -20.63 -10.09
N ARG A 191 17.38 -19.96 -9.14
CA ARG A 191 18.66 -20.36 -8.55
C ARG A 191 18.64 -20.11 -7.07
#